data_25f769183b928bbdd560afb0a5983079
#
_entry.id   25f769183b928bbdd560afb0a5983079
#
_cell.length_a   1.000
_cell.length_b   1.000
_cell.length_c   1.000
_cell.angle_alpha   90.00
_cell.angle_beta   90.00
_cell.angle_gamma   90.00
#
_symmetry.space_group_name_H-M   'P 1'
#
loop_
_entity.id
_entity.type
_entity.pdbx_description
1 polymer ?
#
loop_
_entity_poly.entity_id
_entity_poly.type
_entity_poly.pdbx_seq_one_letter_code
_entity_poly.pdbx_strand_id
1 'polypeptide(L)'
;MGGCSTLAGDAADTAAGARHESVVAGQGVPVVVFENGLGGTLDWWAKVWPEAARATTVLAYNRAGYGNSEAATQPRDGAHIVEELRALLQARKLPPPYVLVGHSLGGLYMQLYARQYPREVAALVLVDATHPEQLRGAGDPQNWPGWLKLGFDVFTSDTTKQELAALDATGQAVMRLPVAPAVPVWVLSALRPMAESSALADDANRKRAALATLYPGARQVWVDSGHVIPLEAPDAVVAAIRESIREARRKAGGP
;
A
#
# COMPACT_ATOMS: atom_id res chain seq x y z
N MET A 1 19.49 -17.37 -17.13
CA MET A 1 18.10 -17.39 -17.63
C MET A 1 17.19 -17.29 -16.39
N GLY A 2 16.84 -16.05 -16.00
CA GLY A 2 15.92 -15.78 -14.91
C GLY A 2 14.51 -15.74 -15.45
N GLY A 3 13.72 -16.78 -15.17
CA GLY A 3 12.31 -16.78 -15.51
C GLY A 3 11.58 -15.70 -14.72
N CYS A 4 10.92 -14.77 -15.39
CA CYS A 4 9.85 -13.97 -14.80
C CYS A 4 8.77 -14.95 -14.35
N SER A 5 8.74 -15.29 -13.06
CA SER A 5 7.57 -15.96 -12.50
C SER A 5 6.51 -14.88 -12.28
N THR A 6 5.62 -14.73 -13.24
CA THR A 6 4.33 -14.07 -13.00
C THR A 6 3.64 -14.84 -11.88
N LEU A 7 3.23 -14.14 -10.84
CA LEU A 7 2.40 -14.76 -9.81
C LEU A 7 1.06 -15.13 -10.45
N ALA A 8 0.80 -16.44 -10.63
CA ALA A 8 -0.51 -16.90 -11.07
C ALA A 8 -1.46 -16.77 -9.89
N GLY A 9 -2.32 -15.76 -9.92
CA GLY A 9 -3.33 -15.53 -8.90
C GLY A 9 -4.60 -16.33 -9.17
N ASP A 10 -5.20 -16.87 -8.12
CA ASP A 10 -6.54 -17.44 -8.18
C ASP A 10 -7.59 -16.36 -7.95
N ALA A 11 -8.70 -16.41 -8.68
CA ALA A 11 -9.82 -15.52 -8.43
C ALA A 11 -10.57 -15.92 -7.16
N ALA A 12 -10.91 -14.94 -6.30
CA ALA A 12 -11.80 -15.13 -5.17
C ALA A 12 -12.98 -14.18 -5.26
N ASP A 13 -14.19 -14.72 -5.08
CA ASP A 13 -15.38 -13.91 -4.94
C ASP A 13 -15.38 -13.21 -3.57
N THR A 14 -15.78 -11.96 -3.56
CA THR A 14 -15.98 -11.21 -2.32
C THR A 14 -17.46 -10.99 -2.04
N ALA A 15 -17.80 -10.70 -0.80
CA ALA A 15 -19.15 -10.31 -0.43
C ALA A 15 -19.63 -9.01 -1.11
N ALA A 16 -18.70 -8.21 -1.65
CA ALA A 16 -18.99 -7.03 -2.45
C ALA A 16 -19.28 -7.35 -3.94
N GLY A 17 -19.30 -8.64 -4.33
CA GLY A 17 -19.71 -9.09 -5.66
C GLY A 17 -18.67 -8.97 -6.76
N ALA A 18 -17.45 -8.52 -6.49
CA ALA A 18 -16.36 -8.48 -7.46
C ALA A 18 -15.33 -9.58 -7.18
N ARG A 19 -14.90 -10.29 -8.24
CA ARG A 19 -13.81 -11.25 -8.12
C ARG A 19 -12.46 -10.54 -8.18
N HIS A 20 -11.64 -10.78 -7.17
CA HIS A 20 -10.28 -10.27 -7.11
C HIS A 20 -9.25 -11.37 -7.44
N GLU A 21 -8.36 -11.07 -8.37
CA GLU A 21 -7.17 -11.87 -8.56
C GLU A 21 -6.31 -11.74 -7.28
N SER A 22 -5.97 -12.87 -6.67
CA SER A 22 -5.20 -12.87 -5.43
C SER A 22 -4.39 -14.15 -5.25
N VAL A 23 -3.28 -14.05 -4.54
CA VAL A 23 -2.39 -15.14 -4.19
C VAL A 23 -2.25 -15.19 -2.69
N VAL A 24 -2.45 -16.39 -2.13
CA VAL A 24 -2.19 -16.68 -0.71
C VAL A 24 -1.10 -17.73 -0.61
N ALA A 25 -0.08 -17.50 0.20
CA ALA A 25 0.93 -18.50 0.48
C ALA A 25 1.56 -18.35 1.86
N GLY A 26 2.44 -19.31 2.19
CA GLY A 26 3.01 -19.40 3.53
C GLY A 26 1.98 -19.90 4.55
N GLN A 27 2.40 -19.95 5.81
CA GLN A 27 1.58 -20.41 6.93
C GLN A 27 1.90 -19.64 8.20
N GLY A 28 0.91 -19.39 9.03
CA GLY A 28 1.06 -18.75 10.34
C GLY A 28 0.54 -17.34 10.42
N VAL A 29 0.70 -16.74 11.59
CA VAL A 29 0.23 -15.39 11.94
C VAL A 29 1.41 -14.53 12.44
N PRO A 30 1.29 -13.20 12.30
CA PRO A 30 0.23 -12.41 11.65
C PRO A 30 0.22 -12.64 10.13
N VAL A 31 -0.91 -12.36 9.47
CA VAL A 31 -0.99 -12.38 8.00
C VAL A 31 -0.39 -11.09 7.45
N VAL A 32 0.50 -11.20 6.46
CA VAL A 32 1.03 -10.04 5.71
C VAL A 32 0.13 -9.76 4.52
N VAL A 33 -0.33 -8.52 4.38
CA VAL A 33 -1.23 -8.08 3.31
C VAL A 33 -0.52 -7.02 2.48
N PHE A 34 -0.36 -7.27 1.17
CA PHE A 34 0.28 -6.35 0.24
C PHE A 34 -0.73 -5.53 -0.54
N GLU A 35 -0.53 -4.21 -0.56
CA GLU A 35 -1.37 -3.25 -1.28
C GLU A 35 -0.54 -2.46 -2.29
N ASN A 36 -0.99 -2.47 -3.55
CA ASN A 36 -0.27 -1.87 -4.67
C ASN A 36 -0.47 -0.35 -4.79
N GLY A 37 0.50 0.31 -5.41
CA GLY A 37 0.39 1.70 -5.83
C GLY A 37 -0.66 1.91 -6.93
N LEU A 38 -0.78 3.15 -7.38
CA LEU A 38 -1.65 3.54 -8.50
C LEU A 38 -1.18 2.82 -9.78
N GLY A 39 -2.10 2.13 -10.46
CA GLY A 39 -1.78 1.36 -11.66
C GLY A 39 -0.96 0.08 -11.44
N GLY A 40 -0.54 -0.20 -10.21
CA GLY A 40 0.28 -1.36 -9.87
C GLY A 40 -0.53 -2.65 -9.74
N THR A 41 0.14 -3.78 -10.01
CA THR A 41 -0.40 -5.12 -9.84
C THR A 41 0.38 -5.91 -8.79
N LEU A 42 -0.13 -7.08 -8.40
CA LEU A 42 0.52 -7.97 -7.43
C LEU A 42 1.96 -8.36 -7.82
N ASP A 43 2.31 -8.27 -9.10
CA ASP A 43 3.66 -8.56 -9.60
C ASP A 43 4.74 -7.60 -9.05
N TRP A 44 4.35 -6.41 -8.60
CA TRP A 44 5.28 -5.47 -7.96
C TRP A 44 5.89 -6.04 -6.68
N TRP A 45 5.26 -7.04 -6.08
CA TRP A 45 5.74 -7.73 -4.90
C TRP A 45 6.53 -9.02 -5.19
N ALA A 46 6.75 -9.36 -6.47
CA ALA A 46 7.35 -10.63 -6.88
C ALA A 46 8.71 -10.93 -6.23
N LYS A 47 9.50 -9.90 -5.91
CA LYS A 47 10.79 -10.05 -5.22
C LYS A 47 10.67 -10.09 -3.68
N VAL A 48 9.55 -9.65 -3.12
CA VAL A 48 9.34 -9.52 -1.66
C VAL A 48 8.54 -10.70 -1.11
N TRP A 49 7.47 -11.07 -1.81
CA TRP A 49 6.51 -12.05 -1.37
C TRP A 49 7.10 -13.43 -1.05
N PRO A 50 8.04 -14.03 -1.83
CA PRO A 50 8.56 -15.35 -1.50
C PRO A 50 9.28 -15.39 -0.15
N GLU A 51 10.00 -14.32 0.19
CA GLU A 51 10.70 -14.19 1.47
C GLU A 51 9.73 -13.96 2.64
N ALA A 52 8.67 -13.19 2.43
CA ALA A 52 7.63 -13.01 3.43
C ALA A 52 6.83 -14.29 3.67
N ALA A 53 6.53 -15.06 2.61
CA ALA A 53 5.79 -16.33 2.67
C ALA A 53 6.54 -17.42 3.43
N ARG A 54 7.89 -17.36 3.49
CA ARG A 54 8.68 -18.27 4.35
C ARG A 54 8.49 -17.99 5.84
N ALA A 55 8.08 -16.80 6.20
CA ALA A 55 7.96 -16.36 7.59
C ALA A 55 6.54 -16.49 8.14
N THR A 56 5.52 -16.31 7.30
CA THR A 56 4.11 -16.29 7.71
C THR A 56 3.18 -16.45 6.51
N THR A 57 1.86 -16.43 6.76
CA THR A 57 0.87 -16.33 5.67
C THR A 57 0.92 -14.94 5.04
N VAL A 58 0.86 -14.88 3.70
CA VAL A 58 0.83 -13.63 2.93
C VAL A 58 -0.35 -13.62 1.97
N LEU A 59 -0.92 -12.44 1.73
CA LEU A 59 -1.89 -12.14 0.68
C LEU A 59 -1.33 -11.03 -0.20
N ALA A 60 -1.23 -11.29 -1.51
CA ALA A 60 -1.09 -10.27 -2.55
C ALA A 60 -2.32 -10.32 -3.46
N TYR A 61 -2.80 -9.18 -3.93
CA TYR A 61 -4.01 -9.12 -4.75
C TYR A 61 -4.00 -7.93 -5.70
N ASN A 62 -4.86 -8.00 -6.70
CA ASN A 62 -5.17 -6.87 -7.56
C ASN A 62 -6.51 -6.26 -7.16
N ARG A 63 -6.52 -4.94 -6.97
CA ARG A 63 -7.78 -4.22 -6.76
C ARG A 63 -8.71 -4.39 -7.96
N ALA A 64 -10.02 -4.20 -7.76
CA ALA A 64 -10.98 -4.18 -8.84
C ALA A 64 -10.55 -3.21 -9.96
N GLY A 65 -10.61 -3.67 -11.20
CA GLY A 65 -10.17 -2.95 -12.39
C GLY A 65 -8.68 -3.04 -12.72
N TYR A 66 -7.88 -3.84 -11.96
CA TYR A 66 -6.47 -4.10 -12.25
C TYR A 66 -6.19 -5.58 -12.47
N GLY A 67 -5.18 -5.87 -13.31
CA GLY A 67 -4.78 -7.24 -13.65
C GLY A 67 -5.95 -8.06 -14.15
N ASN A 68 -6.14 -9.26 -13.60
CA ASN A 68 -7.26 -10.14 -13.91
C ASN A 68 -8.45 -10.00 -12.93
N SER A 69 -8.45 -8.98 -12.09
CA SER A 69 -9.62 -8.65 -11.26
C SER A 69 -10.75 -8.09 -12.10
N GLU A 70 -11.99 -8.37 -11.70
CA GLU A 70 -13.18 -7.81 -12.37
C GLU A 70 -13.16 -6.27 -12.32
N ALA A 71 -13.89 -5.67 -13.24
CA ALA A 71 -14.07 -4.21 -13.27
C ALA A 71 -14.68 -3.72 -11.95
N ALA A 72 -14.25 -2.53 -11.53
CA ALA A 72 -14.79 -1.90 -10.33
C ALA A 72 -16.26 -1.51 -10.53
N THR A 73 -17.13 -1.94 -9.63
CA THR A 73 -18.55 -1.58 -9.60
C THR A 73 -18.87 -0.54 -8.53
N GLN A 74 -17.94 -0.33 -7.58
CA GLN A 74 -18.05 0.64 -6.49
C GLN A 74 -17.12 1.83 -6.74
N PRO A 75 -17.35 2.98 -6.10
CA PRO A 75 -16.44 4.12 -6.13
C PRO A 75 -15.01 3.72 -5.75
N ARG A 76 -14.02 4.40 -6.35
CA ARG A 76 -12.60 4.09 -6.11
C ARG A 76 -11.97 5.01 -5.06
N ASP A 77 -12.73 5.40 -4.03
CA ASP A 77 -12.19 6.07 -2.84
C ASP A 77 -11.65 5.06 -1.82
N GLY A 78 -10.86 5.57 -0.87
CA GLY A 78 -10.21 4.72 0.11
C GLY A 78 -11.16 3.93 1.01
N ALA A 79 -12.35 4.44 1.30
CA ALA A 79 -13.32 3.73 2.15
C ALA A 79 -13.83 2.46 1.45
N HIS A 80 -14.22 2.56 0.19
CA HIS A 80 -14.67 1.40 -0.59
C HIS A 80 -13.53 0.40 -0.82
N ILE A 81 -12.31 0.86 -1.14
CA ILE A 81 -11.16 -0.02 -1.34
C ILE A 81 -10.79 -0.79 -0.06
N VAL A 82 -10.83 -0.12 1.10
CA VAL A 82 -10.58 -0.78 2.40
C VAL A 82 -11.65 -1.84 2.70
N GLU A 83 -12.93 -1.55 2.44
CA GLU A 83 -14.01 -2.54 2.64
C GLU A 83 -13.91 -3.71 1.66
N GLU A 84 -13.56 -3.47 0.39
CA GLU A 84 -13.29 -4.53 -0.59
C GLU A 84 -12.15 -5.46 -0.11
N LEU A 85 -11.04 -4.89 0.40
CA LEU A 85 -9.95 -5.68 0.96
C LEU A 85 -10.39 -6.51 2.16
N ARG A 86 -11.18 -5.91 3.08
CA ARG A 86 -11.70 -6.65 4.24
C ARG A 86 -12.60 -7.81 3.81
N ALA A 87 -13.47 -7.59 2.82
CA ALA A 87 -14.31 -8.64 2.25
C ALA A 87 -13.46 -9.76 1.61
N LEU A 88 -12.38 -9.41 0.89
CA LEU A 88 -11.45 -10.38 0.33
C LEU A 88 -10.75 -11.20 1.42
N LEU A 89 -10.26 -10.56 2.48
CA LEU A 89 -9.62 -11.24 3.61
C LEU A 89 -10.57 -12.24 4.28
N GLN A 90 -11.84 -11.87 4.45
CA GLN A 90 -12.89 -12.77 4.97
C GLN A 90 -13.19 -13.93 4.01
N ALA A 91 -13.34 -13.67 2.71
CA ALA A 91 -13.58 -14.69 1.70
C ALA A 91 -12.44 -15.70 1.62
N ARG A 92 -11.19 -15.24 1.79
CA ARG A 92 -9.98 -16.09 1.84
C ARG A 92 -9.76 -16.74 3.21
N LYS A 93 -10.62 -16.50 4.20
CA LYS A 93 -10.52 -17.04 5.58
C LYS A 93 -9.18 -16.69 6.24
N LEU A 94 -8.72 -15.46 6.01
CA LEU A 94 -7.49 -14.93 6.58
C LEU A 94 -7.85 -14.06 7.80
N PRO A 95 -7.70 -14.58 9.03
CA PRO A 95 -8.07 -13.81 10.22
C PRO A 95 -7.00 -12.77 10.59
N PRO A 96 -7.39 -11.64 11.23
CA PRO A 96 -6.42 -10.74 11.85
C PRO A 96 -5.65 -11.44 13.00
N PRO A 97 -4.53 -10.85 13.48
CA PRO A 97 -4.05 -9.52 13.12
C PRO A 97 -3.20 -9.51 11.83
N TYR A 98 -3.16 -8.32 11.17
CA TYR A 98 -2.46 -8.13 9.91
C TYR A 98 -1.21 -7.29 10.06
N VAL A 99 -0.14 -7.62 9.31
CA VAL A 99 0.92 -6.69 8.94
C VAL A 99 0.54 -6.09 7.59
N LEU A 100 0.11 -4.85 7.60
CA LEU A 100 -0.30 -4.13 6.38
C LEU A 100 0.92 -3.53 5.69
N VAL A 101 1.15 -3.86 4.44
CA VAL A 101 2.28 -3.38 3.63
C VAL A 101 1.73 -2.66 2.41
N GLY A 102 1.93 -1.35 2.33
CA GLY A 102 1.39 -0.55 1.23
C GLY A 102 2.45 0.27 0.51
N HIS A 103 2.49 0.14 -0.84
CA HIS A 103 3.36 0.93 -1.70
C HIS A 103 2.60 2.12 -2.29
N SER A 104 3.23 3.33 -2.29
CA SER A 104 2.67 4.52 -2.96
C SER A 104 1.23 4.80 -2.52
N LEU A 105 0.26 4.90 -3.44
CA LEU A 105 -1.16 5.06 -3.15
C LEU A 105 -1.72 3.93 -2.27
N GLY A 106 -1.25 2.69 -2.46
CA GLY A 106 -1.61 1.58 -1.58
C GLY A 106 -1.22 1.83 -0.12
N GLY A 107 -0.12 2.54 0.10
CA GLY A 107 0.26 2.99 1.44
C GLY A 107 -0.75 3.96 2.06
N LEU A 108 -1.42 4.80 1.27
CA LEU A 108 -2.50 5.66 1.77
C LEU A 108 -3.74 4.83 2.18
N TYR A 109 -4.10 3.80 1.41
CA TYR A 109 -5.19 2.90 1.78
C TYR A 109 -4.88 2.11 3.05
N MET A 110 -3.64 1.65 3.22
CA MET A 110 -3.22 0.95 4.44
C MET A 110 -3.19 1.88 5.66
N GLN A 111 -2.86 3.17 5.49
CA GLN A 111 -3.01 4.18 6.54
C GLN A 111 -4.47 4.33 6.97
N LEU A 112 -5.39 4.38 6.00
CA LEU A 112 -6.83 4.45 6.28
C LEU A 112 -7.32 3.20 7.01
N TYR A 113 -6.96 2.01 6.51
CA TYR A 113 -7.29 0.73 7.14
C TYR A 113 -6.85 0.71 8.61
N ALA A 114 -5.58 1.04 8.86
CA ALA A 114 -5.00 0.98 10.21
C ALA A 114 -5.70 1.93 11.19
N ARG A 115 -6.20 3.06 10.72
CA ARG A 115 -6.94 4.01 11.55
C ARG A 115 -8.41 3.65 11.74
N GLN A 116 -9.05 3.04 10.74
CA GLN A 116 -10.43 2.56 10.84
C GLN A 116 -10.56 1.28 11.68
N TYR A 117 -9.62 0.36 11.51
CA TYR A 117 -9.66 -0.98 12.11
C TYR A 117 -8.40 -1.30 12.92
N PRO A 118 -8.02 -0.48 13.91
CA PRO A 118 -6.75 -0.62 14.63
C PRO A 118 -6.60 -1.94 15.38
N ARG A 119 -7.72 -2.59 15.74
CA ARG A 119 -7.70 -3.90 16.42
C ARG A 119 -7.34 -5.05 15.48
N GLU A 120 -7.45 -4.85 14.18
CA GLU A 120 -7.10 -5.85 13.17
C GLU A 120 -5.63 -5.74 12.73
N VAL A 121 -4.87 -4.73 13.19
CA VAL A 121 -3.54 -4.40 12.68
C VAL A 121 -2.45 -4.67 13.71
N ALA A 122 -1.52 -5.53 13.36
CA ALA A 122 -0.33 -5.83 14.15
C ALA A 122 0.83 -4.86 13.88
N ALA A 123 0.98 -4.42 12.62
CA ALA A 123 1.98 -3.44 12.20
C ALA A 123 1.60 -2.81 10.86
N LEU A 124 2.16 -1.63 10.56
CA LEU A 124 2.01 -0.92 9.31
C LEU A 124 3.39 -0.68 8.68
N VAL A 125 3.57 -1.09 7.42
CA VAL A 125 4.80 -0.88 6.64
C VAL A 125 4.46 -0.03 5.43
N LEU A 126 4.89 1.21 5.44
CA LEU A 126 4.65 2.22 4.40
C LEU A 126 5.87 2.28 3.47
N VAL A 127 5.71 1.85 2.23
CA VAL A 127 6.79 1.72 1.25
C VAL A 127 6.68 2.84 0.22
N ASP A 128 7.50 3.85 0.35
CA ASP A 128 7.44 5.12 -0.40
C ASP A 128 6.00 5.64 -0.57
N ALA A 129 5.26 5.58 0.52
CA ALA A 129 3.81 5.71 0.55
C ALA A 129 3.37 7.17 0.35
N THR A 130 2.20 7.33 -0.24
CA THR A 130 1.56 8.63 -0.46
C THR A 130 1.21 9.29 0.87
N HIS A 131 1.63 10.55 1.02
CA HIS A 131 1.23 11.38 2.16
C HIS A 131 -0.27 11.73 2.04
N PRO A 132 -1.04 11.76 3.15
CA PRO A 132 -2.47 12.09 3.09
C PRO A 132 -2.79 13.44 2.43
N GLU A 133 -1.88 14.40 2.48
CA GLU A 133 -2.02 15.71 1.85
C GLU A 133 -1.26 15.83 0.52
N GLN A 134 -1.02 14.71 -0.18
CA GLN A 134 -0.22 14.68 -1.41
C GLN A 134 -0.71 15.66 -2.48
N LEU A 135 -2.03 15.77 -2.65
CA LEU A 135 -2.65 16.64 -3.65
C LEU A 135 -3.01 18.04 -3.12
N ARG A 136 -2.33 18.54 -2.08
CA ARG A 136 -2.53 19.88 -1.53
C ARG A 136 -1.32 20.76 -1.77
N GLY A 137 -1.54 22.07 -1.79
CA GLY A 137 -0.47 23.04 -2.05
C GLY A 137 0.09 22.89 -3.46
N ALA A 138 1.40 22.78 -3.62
CA ALA A 138 2.02 22.60 -4.93
C ALA A 138 1.67 21.26 -5.58
N GLY A 139 1.26 20.25 -4.79
CA GLY A 139 0.77 18.98 -5.30
C GLY A 139 -0.64 19.00 -5.91
N ASP A 140 -1.39 20.10 -5.76
CA ASP A 140 -2.74 20.21 -6.33
C ASP A 140 -2.70 20.01 -7.85
N PRO A 141 -3.56 19.12 -8.40
CA PRO A 141 -3.65 18.85 -9.82
C PRO A 141 -3.89 20.11 -10.67
N GLN A 142 -4.48 21.16 -10.10
CA GLN A 142 -4.64 22.44 -10.81
C GLN A 142 -3.29 23.06 -11.17
N ASN A 143 -2.26 22.83 -10.36
CA ASN A 143 -0.90 23.35 -10.54
C ASN A 143 -0.02 22.44 -11.42
N TRP A 144 -0.50 21.28 -11.83
CA TRP A 144 0.29 20.34 -12.63
C TRP A 144 0.56 20.89 -14.04
N PRO A 145 1.76 20.66 -14.57
CA PRO A 145 2.06 21.01 -15.96
C PRO A 145 1.09 20.34 -16.93
N GLY A 146 0.74 21.03 -18.02
CA GLY A 146 -0.25 20.54 -19.00
C GLY A 146 0.12 19.19 -19.60
N TRP A 147 1.41 18.95 -19.85
CA TRP A 147 1.91 17.67 -20.38
C TRP A 147 1.66 16.50 -19.40
N LEU A 148 1.75 16.76 -18.08
CA LEU A 148 1.49 15.75 -17.06
C LEU A 148 0.00 15.42 -17.02
N LYS A 149 -0.87 16.41 -17.07
CA LYS A 149 -2.33 16.23 -17.13
C LYS A 149 -2.72 15.41 -18.37
N LEU A 150 -2.20 15.80 -19.54
CA LEU A 150 -2.47 15.08 -20.79
C LEU A 150 -1.95 13.63 -20.74
N GLY A 151 -0.77 13.40 -20.15
CA GLY A 151 -0.21 12.07 -19.98
C GLY A 151 -1.12 11.18 -19.13
N PHE A 152 -1.65 11.69 -18.03
CA PHE A 152 -2.62 10.94 -17.21
C PHE A 152 -3.91 10.65 -17.98
N ASP A 153 -4.45 11.62 -18.72
CA ASP A 153 -5.70 11.44 -19.44
C ASP A 153 -5.61 10.40 -20.56
N VAL A 154 -4.47 10.31 -21.22
CA VAL A 154 -4.30 9.45 -22.41
C VAL A 154 -3.80 8.04 -22.05
N PHE A 155 -2.92 7.92 -21.05
CA PHE A 155 -2.21 6.67 -20.79
C PHE A 155 -2.68 5.90 -19.54
N THR A 156 -3.73 6.37 -18.85
CA THR A 156 -4.22 5.68 -17.66
C THR A 156 -5.63 5.12 -17.84
N SER A 157 -5.92 4.01 -17.16
CA SER A 157 -7.26 3.41 -17.15
C SER A 157 -8.27 4.28 -16.40
N ASP A 158 -9.55 4.05 -16.66
CA ASP A 158 -10.61 4.76 -15.94
C ASP A 158 -10.57 4.50 -14.43
N THR A 159 -10.22 3.28 -14.01
CA THR A 159 -10.01 2.94 -12.60
C THR A 159 -8.89 3.78 -11.99
N THR A 160 -7.76 3.92 -12.69
CA THR A 160 -6.63 4.74 -12.24
C THR A 160 -7.01 6.21 -12.10
N LYS A 161 -7.80 6.74 -13.05
CA LYS A 161 -8.31 8.12 -12.99
C LYS A 161 -9.24 8.33 -11.79
N GLN A 162 -10.13 7.38 -11.52
CA GLN A 162 -11.05 7.45 -10.39
C GLN A 162 -10.30 7.38 -9.04
N GLU A 163 -9.30 6.51 -8.91
CA GLU A 163 -8.45 6.43 -7.71
C GLU A 163 -7.67 7.74 -7.48
N LEU A 164 -7.10 8.31 -8.54
CA LEU A 164 -6.40 9.60 -8.45
C LEU A 164 -7.35 10.74 -8.07
N ALA A 165 -8.54 10.80 -8.67
CA ALA A 165 -9.56 11.80 -8.34
C ALA A 165 -10.03 11.71 -6.88
N ALA A 166 -10.07 10.51 -6.31
CA ALA A 166 -10.47 10.27 -4.93
C ALA A 166 -9.33 10.42 -3.90
N LEU A 167 -8.08 10.65 -4.34
CA LEU A 167 -6.90 10.65 -3.46
C LEU A 167 -6.99 11.70 -2.34
N ASP A 168 -7.36 12.96 -2.66
CA ASP A 168 -7.47 14.01 -1.63
C ASP A 168 -8.56 13.68 -0.61
N ALA A 169 -9.73 13.21 -1.06
CA ALA A 169 -10.82 12.79 -0.18
C ALA A 169 -10.38 11.63 0.75
N THR A 170 -9.63 10.67 0.21
CA THR A 170 -9.04 9.56 0.97
C THR A 170 -8.02 10.07 2.00
N GLY A 171 -7.14 10.98 1.60
CA GLY A 171 -6.18 11.61 2.50
C GLY A 171 -6.86 12.37 3.65
N GLN A 172 -7.92 13.10 3.36
CA GLN A 172 -8.74 13.77 4.38
C GLN A 172 -9.40 12.78 5.34
N ALA A 173 -9.87 11.63 4.84
CA ALA A 173 -10.43 10.58 5.68
C ALA A 173 -9.36 10.02 6.64
N VAL A 174 -8.14 9.79 6.16
CA VAL A 174 -6.99 9.40 7.01
C VAL A 174 -6.75 10.43 8.10
N MET A 175 -6.68 11.73 7.76
CA MET A 175 -6.34 12.79 8.72
C MET A 175 -7.43 13.04 9.78
N ARG A 176 -8.69 12.72 9.48
CA ARG A 176 -9.80 12.85 10.44
C ARG A 176 -9.82 11.76 11.51
N LEU A 177 -9.20 10.63 11.25
CA LEU A 177 -9.19 9.50 12.18
C LEU A 177 -7.96 9.56 13.11
N PRO A 178 -8.11 9.13 14.38
CA PRO A 178 -6.98 9.09 15.29
C PRO A 178 -5.94 8.06 14.86
N VAL A 179 -4.67 8.34 15.16
CA VAL A 179 -3.60 7.34 15.04
C VAL A 179 -3.74 6.31 16.16
N ALA A 180 -3.67 5.03 15.80
CA ALA A 180 -3.65 3.96 16.80
C ALA A 180 -2.27 3.91 17.50
N PRO A 181 -2.17 4.25 18.78
CA PRO A 181 -0.87 4.44 19.44
C PRO A 181 -0.07 3.15 19.63
N ALA A 182 -0.72 2.01 19.53
CA ALA A 182 -0.10 0.70 19.80
C ALA A 182 0.41 -0.04 18.54
N VAL A 183 0.14 0.49 17.34
CA VAL A 183 0.54 -0.15 16.09
C VAL A 183 1.95 0.32 15.71
N PRO A 184 2.95 -0.57 15.62
CA PRO A 184 4.27 -0.23 15.11
C PRO A 184 4.19 0.21 13.64
N VAL A 185 4.87 1.31 13.31
CA VAL A 185 4.90 1.84 11.94
C VAL A 185 6.33 1.91 11.43
N TRP A 186 6.55 1.34 10.24
CA TRP A 186 7.76 1.45 9.47
C TRP A 186 7.49 2.33 8.25
N VAL A 187 8.34 3.32 8.01
CA VAL A 187 8.26 4.18 6.84
C VAL A 187 9.56 4.03 6.05
N LEU A 188 9.47 3.37 4.90
CA LEU A 188 10.58 3.22 3.97
C LEU A 188 10.43 4.28 2.88
N SER A 189 11.38 5.19 2.77
CA SER A 189 11.35 6.28 1.80
C SER A 189 12.53 6.20 0.85
N ALA A 190 12.27 6.39 -0.44
CA ALA A 190 13.28 6.39 -1.48
C ALA A 190 14.22 7.59 -1.31
N LEU A 191 15.55 7.35 -1.41
CA LEU A 191 16.58 8.40 -1.35
C LEU A 191 16.66 9.20 -2.66
N ARG A 192 16.32 8.56 -3.79
CA ARG A 192 16.33 9.24 -5.08
C ARG A 192 14.97 9.86 -5.34
N PRO A 193 14.81 11.15 -5.04
CA PRO A 193 13.58 11.87 -5.31
C PRO A 193 13.34 11.98 -6.83
N MET A 194 12.23 12.54 -7.21
CA MET A 194 11.98 12.92 -8.60
C MET A 194 13.17 13.76 -9.10
N ALA A 195 13.72 13.37 -10.24
CA ALA A 195 14.95 13.94 -10.77
C ALA A 195 14.80 15.39 -11.26
N GLU A 196 13.58 15.88 -11.39
CA GLU A 196 13.27 17.25 -11.82
C GLU A 196 13.33 18.24 -10.65
N SER A 197 13.84 19.43 -10.92
CA SER A 197 13.75 20.56 -9.99
C SER A 197 12.47 21.33 -10.30
N SER A 198 11.45 21.13 -9.50
CA SER A 198 10.15 21.81 -9.62
C SER A 198 9.48 21.97 -8.25
N ALA A 199 8.62 22.96 -8.11
CA ALA A 199 7.84 23.15 -6.89
C ALA A 199 7.00 21.90 -6.54
N LEU A 200 6.54 21.17 -7.54
CA LEU A 200 5.81 19.91 -7.38
C LEU A 200 6.71 18.80 -6.81
N ALA A 201 7.91 18.63 -7.37
CA ALA A 201 8.87 17.63 -6.89
C ALA A 201 9.37 17.96 -5.47
N ASP A 202 9.68 19.24 -5.19
CA ASP A 202 10.08 19.69 -3.88
C ASP A 202 8.99 19.46 -2.83
N ASP A 203 7.73 19.72 -3.17
CA ASP A 203 6.60 19.48 -2.29
C ASP A 203 6.40 17.97 -2.03
N ALA A 204 6.47 17.15 -3.07
CA ALA A 204 6.37 15.69 -2.94
C ALA A 204 7.49 15.12 -2.05
N ASN A 205 8.72 15.63 -2.18
CA ASN A 205 9.86 15.22 -1.37
C ASN A 205 9.71 15.63 0.10
N ARG A 206 9.22 16.86 0.36
CA ARG A 206 8.92 17.30 1.75
C ARG A 206 7.87 16.42 2.40
N LYS A 207 6.78 16.10 1.70
CA LYS A 207 5.70 15.24 2.18
C LYS A 207 6.18 13.81 2.44
N ARG A 208 7.01 13.26 1.55
CA ARG A 208 7.68 11.96 1.76
C ARG A 208 8.49 11.95 3.06
N ALA A 209 9.30 12.99 3.29
CA ALA A 209 10.09 13.12 4.51
C ALA A 209 9.24 13.30 5.77
N ALA A 210 8.11 13.99 5.64
CA ALA A 210 7.20 14.26 6.75
C ALA A 210 6.30 13.07 7.15
N LEU A 211 6.15 12.05 6.29
CA LEU A 211 5.18 10.98 6.50
C LEU A 211 5.35 10.27 7.86
N ALA A 212 6.59 10.02 8.27
CA ALA A 212 6.86 9.37 9.55
C ALA A 212 6.41 10.21 10.76
N THR A 213 6.38 11.53 10.63
CA THR A 213 5.97 12.43 11.73
C THR A 213 4.48 12.32 12.06
N LEU A 214 3.68 11.76 11.14
CA LEU A 214 2.26 11.48 11.37
C LEU A 214 2.02 10.31 12.33
N TYR A 215 3.07 9.53 12.64
CA TYR A 215 2.98 8.32 13.45
C TYR A 215 3.98 8.35 14.59
N PRO A 216 3.56 8.66 15.83
CA PRO A 216 4.44 8.68 16.99
C PRO A 216 5.20 7.35 17.15
N GLY A 217 6.52 7.42 17.23
CA GLY A 217 7.38 6.23 17.33
C GLY A 217 7.61 5.47 16.03
N ALA A 218 7.20 6.01 14.88
CA ALA A 218 7.52 5.40 13.58
C ALA A 218 9.03 5.30 13.35
N ARG A 219 9.43 4.21 12.70
CA ARG A 219 10.82 3.98 12.28
C ARG A 219 10.98 4.40 10.82
N GLN A 220 11.69 5.50 10.59
CA GLN A 220 12.04 5.99 9.26
C GLN A 220 13.27 5.25 8.74
N VAL A 221 13.18 4.68 7.55
CA VAL A 221 14.29 4.06 6.81
C VAL A 221 14.40 4.71 5.44
N TRP A 222 15.55 5.33 5.17
CA TRP A 222 15.86 5.84 3.84
C TRP A 222 16.52 4.74 3.00
N VAL A 223 15.94 4.45 1.84
CA VAL A 223 16.36 3.35 0.98
C VAL A 223 17.01 3.89 -0.28
N ASP A 224 18.21 3.40 -0.61
CA ASP A 224 18.88 3.77 -1.87
C ASP A 224 18.19 3.10 -3.06
N SER A 225 17.08 3.69 -3.46
CA SER A 225 16.27 3.26 -4.60
C SER A 225 15.47 4.43 -5.16
N GLY A 226 14.85 4.24 -6.33
CA GLY A 226 13.77 5.08 -6.82
C GLY A 226 12.44 4.75 -6.14
N HIS A 227 11.34 5.24 -6.72
CA HIS A 227 10.00 5.10 -6.15
C HIS A 227 9.55 3.64 -5.97
N VAL A 228 10.00 2.73 -6.82
CA VAL A 228 9.52 1.34 -6.82
C VAL A 228 10.42 0.46 -5.95
N ILE A 229 10.53 0.80 -4.66
CA ILE A 229 11.35 0.07 -3.67
C ILE A 229 11.13 -1.45 -3.70
N PRO A 230 9.88 -1.99 -3.85
CA PRO A 230 9.68 -3.44 -3.85
C PRO A 230 10.42 -4.19 -4.96
N LEU A 231 10.70 -3.52 -6.08
CA LEU A 231 11.43 -4.10 -7.22
C LEU A 231 12.92 -3.75 -7.22
N GLU A 232 13.28 -2.55 -6.76
CA GLU A 232 14.63 -2.01 -6.81
C GLU A 232 15.48 -2.40 -5.58
N ALA A 233 14.88 -2.37 -4.39
CA ALA A 233 15.52 -2.70 -3.11
C ALA A 233 14.62 -3.60 -2.23
N PRO A 234 14.22 -4.80 -2.71
CA PRO A 234 13.27 -5.67 -2.02
C PRO A 234 13.73 -6.06 -0.60
N ASP A 235 15.02 -6.18 -0.36
CA ASP A 235 15.57 -6.59 0.93
C ASP A 235 15.21 -5.61 2.06
N ALA A 236 15.11 -4.32 1.76
CA ALA A 236 14.68 -3.32 2.75
C ALA A 236 13.22 -3.57 3.20
N VAL A 237 12.35 -3.91 2.25
CA VAL A 237 10.94 -4.22 2.54
C VAL A 237 10.83 -5.54 3.32
N VAL A 238 11.57 -6.57 2.90
CA VAL A 238 11.62 -7.88 3.59
C VAL A 238 12.10 -7.71 5.03
N ALA A 239 13.12 -6.91 5.26
CA ALA A 239 13.64 -6.63 6.61
C ALA A 239 12.58 -5.98 7.51
N ALA A 240 11.86 -4.95 7.02
CA ALA A 240 10.80 -4.30 7.76
C ALA A 240 9.62 -5.25 8.06
N ILE A 241 9.22 -6.09 7.10
CA ILE A 241 8.18 -7.11 7.28
C ILE A 241 8.59 -8.12 8.35
N ARG A 242 9.82 -8.66 8.27
CA ARG A 242 10.32 -9.64 9.24
C ARG A 242 10.35 -9.08 10.66
N GLU A 243 10.77 -7.83 10.82
CA GLU A 243 10.77 -7.17 12.13
C GLU A 243 9.34 -6.96 12.64
N SER A 244 8.43 -6.53 11.78
CA SER A 244 7.01 -6.36 12.10
C SER A 244 6.37 -7.68 12.56
N ILE A 245 6.68 -8.80 11.90
CA ILE A 245 6.21 -10.14 12.30
C ILE A 245 6.77 -10.52 13.69
N ARG A 246 8.07 -10.28 13.92
CA ARG A 246 8.70 -10.56 15.23
C ARG A 246 8.06 -9.76 16.36
N GLU A 247 7.84 -8.47 16.14
CA GLU A 247 7.19 -7.61 17.14
C GLU A 247 5.75 -8.03 17.43
N ALA A 248 4.99 -8.36 16.39
CA ALA A 248 3.62 -8.85 16.53
C ALA A 248 3.56 -10.15 17.36
N ARG A 249 4.45 -11.10 17.08
CA ARG A 249 4.52 -12.37 17.82
C ARG A 249 4.95 -12.19 19.28
N ARG A 250 5.88 -11.27 19.55
CA ARG A 250 6.25 -10.93 20.95
C ARG A 250 5.08 -10.37 21.73
N LYS A 251 4.29 -9.46 21.12
CA LYS A 251 3.11 -8.90 21.76
C LYS A 251 2.00 -9.95 22.01
N ALA A 252 1.84 -10.89 21.10
CA ALA A 252 0.83 -11.96 21.23
C ALA A 252 1.22 -13.03 22.25
N GLY A 253 2.54 -13.30 22.44
CA GLY A 253 3.05 -14.30 23.38
C GLY A 253 3.06 -13.84 24.85
N GLY A 254 2.80 -12.55 25.15
CA GLY A 254 2.91 -11.98 26.49
C GLY A 254 4.34 -12.03 27.07
N PRO A 255 4.58 -11.46 28.27
CA PRO A 255 5.83 -11.68 29.00
C PRO A 255 5.93 -13.10 29.51
#